data_00201a22ab9bc129fae10338031130cc
#
_entry.id   00201a22ab9bc129fae10338031130cc
#
_cell.length_a   1.000
_cell.length_b   1.000
_cell.length_c   1.000
_cell.angle_alpha   90.00
_cell.angle_beta   90.00
_cell.angle_gamma   90.00
#
_symmetry.space_group_name_H-M   'P 1'
#
loop_
_entity.id
_entity.type
_entity.pdbx_description
1 polymer ?
#
loop_
_entity_poly.entity_id
_entity_poly.type
_entity_poly.pdbx_seq_one_letter_code
_entity_poly.pdbx_strand_id
1 'polypeptide(L)'
;MEDICVFYRKLPTYNPQMWSGKPMNRKPDKGGYYLQQLGRQQPDSFKQIHIKGKTERYPINLLEVSTGRSPYKKLKHPTQKPTELMKYLVLTYSNSGETVLDFAMGSGTTGVACGLTNRNFIGCDNDVDHGYYKLAVERITEAYNTRKH
;
A
#
# COMPACT_ATOMS: atom_id res chain seq x y z
N MET A 1 -10.92 -11.93 -4.11
CA MET A 1 -9.87 -11.47 -3.18
C MET A 1 -8.54 -11.66 -3.89
N GLU A 2 -7.63 -10.71 -3.80
CA GLU A 2 -6.27 -10.83 -4.35
C GLU A 2 -5.28 -10.77 -3.20
N ASP A 3 -4.26 -11.61 -3.22
CA ASP A 3 -3.21 -11.63 -2.22
C ASP A 3 -2.07 -10.70 -2.63
N ILE A 4 -1.52 -9.96 -1.66
CA ILE A 4 -0.34 -9.12 -1.85
C ILE A 4 0.79 -9.73 -1.04
N CYS A 5 1.83 -10.20 -1.75
CA CYS A 5 3.02 -10.79 -1.13
C CYS A 5 4.19 -9.81 -1.18
N VAL A 6 4.91 -9.66 -0.08
CA VAL A 6 6.10 -8.79 0.01
C VAL A 6 7.33 -9.66 0.22
N PHE A 7 8.27 -9.62 -0.72
CA PHE A 7 9.52 -10.38 -0.67
C PHE A 7 10.70 -9.45 -0.41
N TYR A 8 11.62 -9.84 0.48
CA TYR A 8 12.79 -9.03 0.80
C TYR A 8 13.98 -9.88 1.29
N ARG A 9 15.19 -9.39 1.09
CA ARG A 9 16.43 -9.98 1.67
C ARG A 9 16.80 -9.35 3.01
N LYS A 10 16.48 -8.06 3.18
CA LYS A 10 16.63 -7.29 4.42
C LYS A 10 15.31 -6.61 4.68
N LEU A 11 15.01 -6.28 5.94
CA LEU A 11 13.77 -5.57 6.28
C LEU A 11 13.56 -4.37 5.35
N PRO A 12 12.44 -4.31 4.64
CA PRO A 12 12.15 -3.21 3.73
C PRO A 12 11.78 -1.96 4.49
N THR A 13 11.76 -0.82 3.82
CA THR A 13 11.03 0.35 4.29
C THR A 13 9.58 -0.05 4.57
N TYR A 14 9.09 0.34 5.74
CA TYR A 14 7.71 0.11 6.13
C TYR A 14 7.13 1.36 6.81
N ASN A 15 6.32 2.09 6.08
CA ASN A 15 5.60 3.28 6.55
C ASN A 15 4.13 2.90 6.71
N PRO A 16 3.68 2.45 7.89
CA PRO A 16 2.30 2.00 8.06
C PRO A 16 1.33 3.15 7.81
N GLN A 17 0.35 2.93 6.95
CA GLN A 17 -0.72 3.88 6.67
C GLN A 17 -1.75 3.78 7.79
N MET A 18 -1.52 4.56 8.86
CA MET A 18 -2.35 4.57 10.06
C MET A 18 -3.76 5.08 9.74
N TRP A 19 -4.76 4.56 10.41
CA TRP A 19 -6.14 5.01 10.30
C TRP A 19 -6.72 5.39 11.67
N SER A 20 -7.68 6.31 11.66
CA SER A 20 -8.37 6.74 12.87
C SER A 20 -9.60 5.89 13.13
N GLY A 21 -9.71 5.34 14.33
CA GLY A 21 -10.87 4.58 14.79
C GLY A 21 -11.45 5.17 16.08
N LYS A 22 -12.46 4.53 16.63
CA LYS A 22 -12.99 4.90 17.95
C LYS A 22 -11.87 4.79 19.00
N PRO A 23 -11.86 5.65 20.04
CA PRO A 23 -10.87 5.56 21.12
C PRO A 23 -10.78 4.15 21.68
N MET A 24 -9.56 3.61 21.76
CA MET A 24 -9.35 2.30 22.36
C MET A 24 -9.34 2.42 23.88
N ASN A 25 -10.09 1.56 24.53
CA ASN A 25 -10.03 1.37 25.97
C ASN A 25 -9.69 -0.10 26.23
N ARG A 26 -8.50 -0.50 25.79
CA ARG A 26 -8.04 -1.89 25.94
C ARG A 26 -7.25 -2.02 27.20
N LYS A 27 -7.75 -2.84 28.14
CA LYS A 27 -6.94 -3.28 29.29
C LYS A 27 -5.75 -4.08 28.76
N PRO A 28 -4.60 -4.02 29.44
CA PRO A 28 -3.48 -4.87 29.07
C PRO A 28 -3.98 -6.30 29.02
N ASP A 29 -3.75 -6.97 27.90
CA ASP A 29 -3.95 -8.40 27.83
C ASP A 29 -3.02 -9.02 28.88
N LYS A 30 -3.51 -9.94 29.69
CA LYS A 30 -2.67 -10.63 30.70
C LYS A 30 -1.61 -11.51 30.02
N GLY A 31 -1.28 -11.14 28.83
CA GLY A 31 -0.23 -11.53 27.92
C GLY A 31 0.18 -12.98 28.12
N GLY A 32 -0.33 -13.87 27.39
CA GLY A 32 0.20 -15.18 27.56
C GLY A 32 -0.64 -16.33 27.02
N TYR A 33 -1.89 -16.10 26.69
CA TYR A 33 -2.70 -17.22 26.22
C TYR A 33 -2.05 -17.94 25.03
N TYR A 34 -1.49 -17.18 24.09
CA TYR A 34 -0.81 -17.74 22.91
C TYR A 34 0.57 -18.29 23.22
N LEU A 35 1.35 -17.60 24.05
CA LEU A 35 2.65 -18.07 24.48
C LEU A 35 2.56 -19.27 25.44
N GLN A 36 1.53 -19.28 26.29
CA GLN A 36 1.25 -20.37 27.20
C GLN A 36 0.82 -21.64 26.45
N GLN A 37 0.06 -21.52 25.35
CA GLN A 37 -0.22 -22.66 24.46
C GLN A 37 1.01 -23.22 23.76
N LEU A 38 2.04 -22.38 23.53
CA LEU A 38 3.32 -22.79 22.94
C LEU A 38 4.36 -23.23 23.98
N GLY A 39 3.96 -23.35 25.27
CA GLY A 39 4.88 -23.70 26.36
C GLY A 39 5.99 -22.69 26.61
N ARG A 40 5.84 -21.44 26.16
CA ARG A 40 6.82 -20.36 26.30
C ARG A 40 6.42 -19.41 27.41
N GLN A 41 7.37 -19.07 28.29
CA GLN A 41 7.17 -18.01 29.27
C GLN A 41 7.34 -16.63 28.63
N GLN A 42 6.57 -15.64 29.09
CA GLN A 42 6.78 -14.26 28.68
C GLN A 42 8.13 -13.75 29.18
N PRO A 43 8.89 -13.02 28.33
CA PRO A 43 10.07 -12.32 28.81
C PRO A 43 9.69 -11.27 29.87
N ASP A 44 10.45 -11.18 30.96
CA ASP A 44 10.23 -10.19 32.04
C ASP A 44 10.25 -8.73 31.55
N SER A 45 10.81 -8.48 30.37
CA SER A 45 10.86 -7.17 29.72
C SER A 45 9.54 -6.76 29.03
N PHE A 46 8.53 -7.62 28.99
CA PHE A 46 7.27 -7.31 28.33
C PHE A 46 6.41 -6.40 29.22
N LYS A 47 6.66 -5.10 29.16
CA LYS A 47 5.83 -4.12 29.87
C LYS A 47 4.42 -4.10 29.29
N GLN A 48 3.45 -4.45 30.10
CA GLN A 48 2.03 -4.31 29.72
C GLN A 48 1.70 -2.83 29.54
N ILE A 49 1.46 -2.43 28.28
CA ILE A 49 1.12 -1.05 27.97
C ILE A 49 -0.40 -0.89 28.02
N HIS A 50 -0.87 -0.07 28.94
CA HIS A 50 -2.27 0.33 28.99
C HIS A 50 -2.54 1.36 27.90
N ILE A 51 -3.30 0.97 26.88
CA ILE A 51 -3.67 1.86 25.77
C ILE A 51 -5.02 2.50 26.12
N LYS A 52 -4.99 3.76 26.56
CA LYS A 52 -6.20 4.53 26.86
C LYS A 52 -6.30 5.72 25.90
N GLY A 53 -7.43 5.86 25.21
CA GLY A 53 -7.74 7.02 24.39
C GLY A 53 -7.05 7.09 23.02
N LYS A 54 -6.16 6.13 22.65
CA LYS A 54 -5.57 6.11 21.31
C LYS A 54 -6.64 5.85 20.25
N THR A 55 -6.69 6.72 19.26
CA THR A 55 -7.56 6.59 18.08
C THR A 55 -6.82 6.04 16.87
N GLU A 56 -5.50 6.24 16.81
CA GLU A 56 -4.66 5.73 15.72
C GLU A 56 -4.47 4.22 15.81
N ARG A 57 -4.63 3.58 14.68
CA ARG A 57 -4.51 2.12 14.53
C ARG A 57 -3.61 1.76 13.37
N TYR A 58 -2.81 0.72 13.55
CA TYR A 58 -2.07 0.10 12.48
C TYR A 58 -3.01 -0.54 11.45
N PRO A 59 -2.59 -0.60 10.18
CA PRO A 59 -3.34 -1.32 9.17
C PRO A 59 -3.50 -2.80 9.55
N ILE A 60 -4.62 -3.36 9.15
CA ILE A 60 -4.90 -4.79 9.29
C ILE A 60 -4.52 -5.53 8.00
N ASN A 61 -4.53 -6.85 8.04
CA ASN A 61 -4.19 -7.70 6.89
C ASN A 61 -5.25 -7.75 5.78
N LEU A 62 -6.38 -7.08 5.96
CA LEU A 62 -7.42 -6.93 4.94
C LEU A 62 -7.49 -5.47 4.51
N LEU A 63 -7.28 -5.22 3.22
CA LEU A 63 -7.39 -3.90 2.61
C LEU A 63 -8.61 -3.89 1.67
N GLU A 64 -9.59 -3.08 2.00
CA GLU A 64 -10.75 -2.86 1.14
C GLU A 64 -10.54 -1.63 0.26
N VAL A 65 -10.39 -1.85 -1.03
CA VAL A 65 -10.20 -0.77 -2.02
C VAL A 65 -11.25 -0.90 -3.11
N SER A 66 -11.98 0.19 -3.34
CA SER A 66 -12.92 0.25 -4.46
C SER A 66 -12.15 0.15 -5.78
N THR A 67 -12.58 -0.76 -6.64
CA THR A 67 -12.00 -0.90 -7.98
C THR A 67 -12.28 0.30 -8.88
N GLY A 68 -13.15 1.22 -8.45
CA GLY A 68 -13.61 2.34 -9.27
C GLY A 68 -14.40 1.88 -10.52
N ARG A 69 -14.76 0.59 -10.57
CA ARG A 69 -15.60 0.06 -11.64
C ARG A 69 -17.02 0.58 -11.47
N SER A 70 -17.34 1.63 -12.21
CA SER A 70 -18.72 2.03 -12.43
C SER A 70 -19.23 1.32 -13.70
N PRO A 71 -20.44 0.81 -13.73
CA PRO A 71 -21.03 0.27 -14.96
C PRO A 71 -21.07 1.31 -16.08
N TYR A 72 -20.94 2.59 -15.74
CA TYR A 72 -20.95 3.72 -16.68
C TYR A 72 -19.55 4.25 -17.04
N LYS A 73 -18.49 3.76 -16.41
CA LYS A 73 -17.11 4.21 -16.69
C LYS A 73 -16.27 3.06 -17.23
N LYS A 74 -16.05 3.09 -18.55
CA LYS A 74 -15.20 2.11 -19.22
C LYS A 74 -13.76 2.27 -18.71
N LEU A 75 -13.20 1.23 -18.10
CA LEU A 75 -11.78 1.20 -17.75
C LEU A 75 -10.97 1.25 -19.04
N LYS A 76 -9.89 2.01 -19.04
CA LYS A 76 -9.00 2.13 -20.20
C LYS A 76 -8.14 0.87 -20.42
N HIS A 77 -8.08 -0.02 -19.42
CA HIS A 77 -7.37 -1.30 -19.46
C HIS A 77 -8.16 -2.36 -18.69
N PRO A 78 -8.31 -3.59 -19.20
CA PRO A 78 -9.19 -4.62 -18.61
C PRO A 78 -8.74 -5.06 -17.20
N THR A 79 -7.43 -5.08 -16.92
CA THR A 79 -6.86 -5.47 -15.63
C THR A 79 -6.30 -4.30 -14.83
N GLN A 80 -6.74 -3.07 -15.12
CA GLN A 80 -6.26 -1.88 -14.42
C GLN A 80 -6.51 -1.98 -12.93
N LYS A 81 -5.45 -1.86 -12.14
CA LYS A 81 -5.52 -1.80 -10.68
C LYS A 81 -6.00 -0.42 -10.22
N PRO A 82 -6.71 -0.33 -9.07
CA PRO A 82 -7.09 0.95 -8.49
C PRO A 82 -5.88 1.81 -8.14
N THR A 83 -5.93 3.09 -8.47
CA THR A 83 -4.84 4.03 -8.14
C THR A 83 -4.62 4.15 -6.64
N GLU A 84 -5.69 4.11 -5.84
CA GLU A 84 -5.62 4.17 -4.39
C GLU A 84 -4.88 2.96 -3.79
N LEU A 85 -5.06 1.77 -4.37
CA LEU A 85 -4.29 0.59 -3.97
C LEU A 85 -2.79 0.79 -4.23
N MET A 86 -2.43 1.26 -5.42
CA MET A 86 -1.02 1.50 -5.75
C MET A 86 -0.42 2.62 -4.91
N LYS A 87 -1.16 3.69 -4.62
CA LYS A 87 -0.74 4.75 -3.70
C LYS A 87 -0.47 4.19 -2.30
N TYR A 88 -1.37 3.37 -1.79
CA TYR A 88 -1.19 2.74 -0.48
C TYR A 88 0.11 1.92 -0.42
N LEU A 89 0.36 1.08 -1.43
CA LEU A 89 1.56 0.24 -1.49
C LEU A 89 2.84 1.08 -1.65
N VAL A 90 2.84 2.06 -2.53
CA VAL A 90 3.98 2.96 -2.76
C VAL A 90 4.31 3.75 -1.50
N LEU A 91 3.31 4.31 -0.81
CA LEU A 91 3.50 5.03 0.46
C LEU A 91 4.03 4.12 1.55
N THR A 92 3.55 2.89 1.62
CA THR A 92 3.93 1.92 2.66
C THR A 92 5.35 1.42 2.50
N TYR A 93 5.78 1.13 1.27
CA TYR A 93 7.04 0.41 1.02
C TYR A 93 8.14 1.28 0.39
N SER A 94 7.93 2.57 0.28
CA SER A 94 8.98 3.49 -0.19
C SER A 94 8.92 4.85 0.52
N ASN A 95 10.05 5.57 0.47
CA ASN A 95 10.15 6.94 0.94
C ASN A 95 10.00 7.93 -0.22
N SER A 96 9.68 9.20 0.10
CA SER A 96 9.67 10.28 -0.88
C SER A 96 11.03 10.41 -1.57
N GLY A 97 11.03 10.54 -2.89
CA GLY A 97 12.23 10.63 -3.73
C GLY A 97 12.85 9.29 -4.13
N GLU A 98 12.44 8.16 -3.52
CA GLU A 98 12.91 6.83 -3.94
C GLU A 98 12.31 6.42 -5.28
N THR A 99 12.94 5.45 -5.93
CA THR A 99 12.54 4.94 -7.24
C THR A 99 11.79 3.63 -7.09
N VAL A 100 10.62 3.57 -7.72
CA VAL A 100 9.78 2.36 -7.82
C VAL A 100 9.89 1.81 -9.24
N LEU A 101 10.11 0.51 -9.36
CA LEU A 101 10.15 -0.23 -10.62
C LEU A 101 8.88 -1.05 -10.78
N ASP A 102 8.24 -0.96 -11.95
CA ASP A 102 7.18 -1.86 -12.38
C ASP A 102 7.51 -2.42 -13.77
N PHE A 103 7.88 -3.70 -13.82
CA PHE A 103 8.30 -4.36 -15.05
C PHE A 103 7.15 -4.89 -15.92
N ALA A 104 5.91 -4.70 -15.48
CA ALA A 104 4.68 -5.06 -16.20
C ALA A 104 3.60 -4.00 -15.98
N MET A 105 3.94 -2.73 -16.28
CA MET A 105 3.19 -1.56 -15.84
C MET A 105 1.79 -1.41 -16.46
N GLY A 106 1.51 -2.08 -17.58
CA GLY A 106 0.24 -2.00 -18.30
C GLY A 106 -0.17 -0.55 -18.56
N SER A 107 -1.30 -0.14 -18.03
CA SER A 107 -1.81 1.24 -18.12
C SER A 107 -1.11 2.25 -17.20
N GLY A 108 -0.01 1.88 -16.53
CA GLY A 108 0.85 2.76 -15.77
C GLY A 108 0.29 3.21 -14.41
N THR A 109 -0.60 2.46 -13.78
CA THR A 109 -1.23 2.88 -12.51
C THR A 109 -0.21 3.06 -11.38
N THR A 110 0.82 2.21 -11.32
CA THR A 110 1.93 2.35 -10.36
C THR A 110 2.69 3.67 -10.59
N GLY A 111 2.99 4.01 -11.84
CA GLY A 111 3.66 5.27 -12.19
C GLY A 111 2.82 6.50 -11.86
N VAL A 112 1.49 6.44 -12.06
CA VAL A 112 0.56 7.49 -11.61
C VAL A 112 0.64 7.65 -10.10
N ALA A 113 0.60 6.54 -9.34
CA ALA A 113 0.73 6.58 -7.89
C ALA A 113 2.06 7.22 -7.45
N CYS A 114 3.17 6.90 -8.12
CA CYS A 114 4.48 7.48 -7.87
C CYS A 114 4.49 9.00 -8.13
N GLY A 115 3.90 9.45 -9.24
CA GLY A 115 3.75 10.87 -9.54
C GLY A 115 2.99 11.62 -8.45
N LEU A 116 1.86 11.08 -8.01
CA LEU A 116 1.02 11.67 -6.97
C LEU A 116 1.65 11.66 -5.56
N THR A 117 2.65 10.82 -5.32
CA THR A 117 3.22 10.59 -3.97
C THR A 117 4.68 10.99 -3.84
N ASN A 118 5.23 11.71 -4.81
CA ASN A 118 6.61 12.18 -4.82
C ASN A 118 7.67 11.07 -4.86
N ARG A 119 7.46 10.02 -5.66
CA ARG A 119 8.43 8.97 -5.96
C ARG A 119 8.86 9.06 -7.41
N ASN A 120 10.07 8.59 -7.71
CA ASN A 120 10.51 8.36 -9.07
C ASN A 120 9.95 7.03 -9.59
N PHE A 121 9.80 6.89 -10.89
CA PHE A 121 9.22 5.71 -11.49
C PHE A 121 10.03 5.22 -12.69
N ILE A 122 10.22 3.92 -12.76
CA ILE A 122 10.72 3.23 -13.95
C ILE A 122 9.68 2.16 -14.28
N GLY A 123 9.15 2.20 -15.50
CA GLY A 123 8.14 1.25 -15.95
C GLY A 123 8.56 0.57 -17.24
N CYS A 124 8.27 -0.72 -17.35
CA CYS A 124 8.41 -1.50 -18.57
C CYS A 124 7.09 -2.18 -18.92
N ASP A 125 6.82 -2.35 -20.18
CA ASP A 125 5.72 -3.16 -20.69
C ASP A 125 6.07 -3.68 -22.07
N ASN A 126 5.52 -4.82 -22.43
CA ASN A 126 5.70 -5.43 -23.75
C ASN A 126 4.50 -5.19 -24.68
N ASP A 127 3.68 -4.17 -24.39
CA ASP A 127 2.51 -3.83 -25.19
C ASP A 127 2.91 -3.34 -26.58
N VAL A 128 2.69 -4.20 -27.58
CA VAL A 128 2.99 -3.91 -28.97
C VAL A 128 1.75 -3.42 -29.73
N ASP A 129 0.56 -3.92 -29.37
CA ASP A 129 -0.62 -3.82 -30.25
C ASP A 129 -1.80 -3.03 -29.68
N HIS A 130 -1.85 -2.79 -28.37
CA HIS A 130 -3.05 -2.26 -27.70
C HIS A 130 -2.94 -0.78 -27.33
N GLY A 131 -1.78 -0.16 -27.46
CA GLY A 131 -1.54 1.25 -27.13
C GLY A 131 -1.54 1.55 -25.63
N TYR A 132 -1.41 0.54 -24.79
CA TYR A 132 -1.37 0.73 -23.32
C TYR A 132 -0.14 1.46 -22.87
N TYR A 133 1.01 1.25 -23.53
CA TYR A 133 2.22 1.98 -23.25
C TYR A 133 2.02 3.49 -23.45
N LYS A 134 1.44 3.92 -24.57
CA LYS A 134 1.14 5.33 -24.84
C LYS A 134 0.18 5.90 -23.79
N LEU A 135 -0.87 5.16 -23.48
CA LEU A 135 -1.80 5.52 -22.41
C LEU A 135 -1.11 5.68 -21.06
N ALA A 136 -0.19 4.77 -20.72
CA ALA A 136 0.58 4.83 -19.48
C ALA A 136 1.44 6.11 -19.43
N VAL A 137 2.17 6.42 -20.49
CA VAL A 137 3.00 7.63 -20.59
C VAL A 137 2.15 8.89 -20.37
N GLU A 138 1.02 9.00 -21.04
CA GLU A 138 0.10 10.16 -20.90
C GLU A 138 -0.38 10.32 -19.44
N ARG A 139 -0.88 9.25 -18.83
CA ARG A 139 -1.38 9.26 -17.46
C ARG A 139 -0.31 9.59 -16.43
N ILE A 140 0.87 9.00 -16.59
CA ILE A 140 2.01 9.23 -15.69
C ILE A 140 2.48 10.68 -15.81
N THR A 141 2.63 11.19 -17.03
CA THR A 141 3.04 12.57 -17.26
C THR A 141 2.05 13.55 -16.63
N GLU A 142 0.76 13.32 -16.78
CA GLU A 142 -0.28 14.14 -16.15
C GLU A 142 -0.13 14.14 -14.62
N ALA A 143 0.07 12.96 -14.00
CA ALA A 143 0.25 12.84 -12.56
C ALA A 143 1.51 13.57 -12.04
N TYR A 144 2.60 13.55 -12.80
CA TYR A 144 3.81 14.30 -12.43
C TYR A 144 3.67 15.81 -12.64
N ASN A 145 2.87 16.25 -13.61
CA ASN A 145 2.61 17.69 -13.84
C ASN A 145 1.73 18.29 -12.75
N THR A 146 0.73 17.58 -12.25
CA THR A 146 -0.12 18.05 -11.13
C THR A 146 0.66 18.25 -9.83
N ARG A 147 1.84 17.68 -9.70
CA ARG A 147 2.73 17.84 -8.53
C ARG A 147 3.47 19.19 -8.49
N LYS A 148 3.56 19.90 -9.61
CA LYS A 148 4.32 21.16 -9.71
C LYS A 148 3.55 22.39 -9.18
N HIS A 149 2.37 22.18 -8.70
CA HIS A 149 1.51 23.20 -8.10
C HIS A 149 1.12 22.79 -6.67
#